data_8f8799f8c46d503dd5680b6310a5973d
#
_entry.id   8f8799f8c46d503dd5680b6310a5973d
#
_cell.length_a   1.000
_cell.length_b   1.000
_cell.length_c   1.000
_cell.angle_alpha   90.00
_cell.angle_beta   90.00
_cell.angle_gamma   90.00
#
_symmetry.space_group_name_H-M   'P 1'
#
loop_
_entity.id
_entity.type
_entity.pdbx_description
1 polymer ?
#
loop_
_entity_poly.entity_id
_entity_poly.type
_entity_poly.pdbx_seq_one_letter_code
_entity_poly.pdbx_strand_id
1 'polypeptide(L)'
;MTFDEAGDLLDRMAEKFPEEFYADLNGGISLLPDEMPDPEFPPGEMYILGEYCDDQMGKYILLYYGSFAALAAKEEWTEADWEEELYATLAHEFTHHIEGLAGERGLDLKDEAFLESWHEELDP
;
A
#
# COMPACT_ATOMS: atom_id res chain seq x y z
N MET A 1 6.46 -16.74 -3.24
CA MET A 1 6.64 -16.09 -1.91
C MET A 1 5.50 -16.49 -0.99
N THR A 2 5.81 -16.97 0.20
CA THR A 2 4.81 -17.36 1.18
C THR A 2 4.24 -16.13 1.90
N PHE A 3 3.14 -16.33 2.62
CA PHE A 3 2.54 -15.27 3.44
C PHE A 3 3.55 -14.69 4.45
N ASP A 4 4.28 -15.57 5.13
CA ASP A 4 5.27 -15.14 6.12
C ASP A 4 6.43 -14.37 5.48
N GLU A 5 6.91 -14.84 4.33
CA GLU A 5 7.96 -14.14 3.59
C GLU A 5 7.51 -12.75 3.13
N ALA A 6 6.27 -12.66 2.64
CA ALA A 6 5.70 -11.37 2.22
C ALA A 6 5.55 -10.42 3.41
N GLY A 7 5.12 -10.94 4.56
CA GLY A 7 5.00 -10.15 5.78
C GLY A 7 6.34 -9.61 6.27
N ASP A 8 7.38 -10.44 6.26
CA ASP A 8 8.73 -10.03 6.66
C ASP A 8 9.29 -8.96 5.72
N LEU A 9 9.07 -9.15 4.41
CA LEU A 9 9.50 -8.18 3.41
C LEU A 9 8.78 -6.85 3.59
N LEU A 10 7.47 -6.91 3.83
CA LEU A 10 6.64 -5.73 4.05
C LEU A 10 7.11 -4.95 5.29
N ASP A 11 7.44 -5.64 6.38
CA ASP A 11 7.96 -5.01 7.59
C ASP A 11 9.26 -4.25 7.31
N ARG A 12 10.15 -4.85 6.54
CA ARG A 12 11.41 -4.21 6.14
C ARG A 12 11.18 -2.99 5.26
N MET A 13 10.22 -3.07 4.34
CA MET A 13 9.86 -1.95 3.48
C MET A 13 9.27 -0.79 4.29
N ALA A 14 8.40 -1.12 5.23
CA ALA A 14 7.72 -0.13 6.07
C ALA A 14 8.71 0.71 6.86
N GLU A 15 9.82 0.10 7.32
CA GLU A 15 10.85 0.81 8.06
C GLU A 15 11.58 1.87 7.24
N LYS A 16 11.53 1.77 5.92
CA LYS A 16 12.23 2.68 5.01
C LYS A 16 11.44 3.96 4.69
N PHE A 17 10.15 3.97 4.98
CA PHE A 17 9.33 5.16 4.75
C PHE A 17 9.58 6.20 5.84
N PRO A 18 9.53 7.51 5.51
CA PRO A 18 9.72 8.56 6.50
C PRO A 18 8.79 8.42 7.69
N GLU A 19 9.27 8.71 8.88
CA GLU A 19 8.50 8.62 10.11
C GLU A 19 7.21 9.47 10.05
N GLU A 20 7.28 10.60 9.37
CA GLU A 20 6.15 11.52 9.19
C GLU A 20 4.96 10.86 8.48
N PHE A 21 5.21 9.85 7.66
CA PHE A 21 4.15 9.13 6.94
C PHE A 21 3.25 8.33 7.88
N TYR A 22 3.76 8.01 9.07
CA TYR A 22 3.01 7.25 10.07
C TYR A 22 2.14 8.12 10.98
N ALA A 23 2.21 9.46 10.83
CA ALA A 23 1.39 10.36 11.63
C ALA A 23 -0.09 10.01 11.47
N ASP A 24 -0.76 9.85 12.61
CA ASP A 24 -2.19 9.50 12.68
C ASP A 24 -2.59 8.15 12.06
N LEU A 25 -1.62 7.34 11.63
CA LEU A 25 -1.91 5.99 11.12
C LEU A 25 -2.07 5.03 12.30
N ASN A 26 -3.18 5.19 13.02
CA ASN A 26 -3.46 4.52 14.31
C ASN A 26 -3.54 3.01 14.20
N GLY A 27 -4.11 2.51 13.11
CA GLY A 27 -4.29 1.09 12.89
C GLY A 27 -3.09 0.42 12.20
N GLY A 28 -2.10 1.22 11.77
CA GLY A 28 -0.89 0.70 11.15
C GLY A 28 -1.11 0.06 9.79
N ILE A 29 -0.23 -0.90 9.47
CA ILE A 29 -0.25 -1.63 8.21
C ILE A 29 -0.47 -3.10 8.55
N SER A 30 -1.42 -3.75 7.87
CA SER A 30 -1.71 -5.17 8.07
C SER A 30 -1.69 -5.92 6.74
N LEU A 31 -1.10 -7.11 6.76
CA LEU A 31 -1.13 -8.03 5.62
C LEU A 31 -2.15 -9.12 5.95
N LEU A 32 -3.19 -9.23 5.12
CA LEU A 32 -4.26 -10.21 5.30
C LEU A 32 -4.11 -11.34 4.29
N PRO A 33 -4.51 -12.58 4.64
CA PRO A 33 -4.41 -13.72 3.71
C PRO A 33 -5.41 -13.68 2.57
N ASP A 34 -6.38 -12.80 2.62
CA ASP A 34 -7.54 -12.76 1.73
C ASP A 34 -7.17 -12.53 0.26
N GLU A 35 -7.96 -13.11 -0.62
CA GLU A 35 -7.95 -12.83 -2.05
C GLU A 35 -9.17 -11.97 -2.34
N MET A 36 -8.97 -10.79 -2.88
CA MET A 36 -10.03 -9.80 -3.09
C MET A 36 -10.19 -9.49 -4.58
N PRO A 37 -11.03 -10.25 -5.30
CA PRO A 37 -11.29 -9.93 -6.71
C PRO A 37 -11.95 -8.56 -6.84
N ASP A 38 -11.55 -7.81 -7.88
CA ASP A 38 -12.15 -6.51 -8.14
C ASP A 38 -13.52 -6.74 -8.79
N PRO A 39 -14.62 -6.28 -8.15
CA PRO A 39 -15.98 -6.53 -8.66
C PRO A 39 -16.29 -5.81 -9.95
N GLU A 40 -15.49 -4.83 -10.36
CA GLU A 40 -15.69 -4.09 -11.61
C GLU A 40 -15.17 -4.85 -12.84
N PHE A 41 -14.47 -5.96 -12.62
CA PHE A 41 -13.86 -6.78 -13.67
C PHE A 41 -14.39 -8.21 -13.62
N PRO A 42 -14.32 -8.95 -14.73
CA PRO A 42 -14.65 -10.38 -14.70
C PRO A 42 -13.79 -11.15 -13.70
N PRO A 43 -14.34 -12.19 -13.05
CA PRO A 43 -13.58 -12.97 -12.06
C PRO A 43 -12.24 -13.46 -12.61
N GLY A 44 -11.18 -13.26 -11.82
CA GLY A 44 -9.85 -13.71 -12.17
C GLY A 44 -9.04 -12.77 -13.05
N GLU A 45 -9.60 -11.65 -13.48
CA GLU A 45 -8.86 -10.69 -14.29
C GLU A 45 -8.11 -9.65 -13.46
N MET A 46 -8.80 -9.05 -12.48
CA MET A 46 -8.20 -7.99 -11.64
C MET A 46 -8.47 -8.25 -10.17
N TYR A 47 -7.54 -7.83 -9.33
CA TYR A 47 -7.62 -7.98 -7.88
C TYR A 47 -7.33 -6.67 -7.18
N ILE A 48 -7.96 -6.48 -6.03
CA ILE A 48 -7.65 -5.37 -5.13
C ILE A 48 -6.45 -5.82 -4.30
N LEU A 49 -5.34 -5.14 -4.45
CA LEU A 49 -4.08 -5.49 -3.77
C LEU A 49 -3.98 -4.88 -2.39
N GLY A 50 -4.53 -3.68 -2.21
CA GLY A 50 -4.51 -2.99 -0.93
C GLY A 50 -5.60 -1.95 -0.84
N GLU A 51 -5.83 -1.47 0.38
CA GLU A 51 -6.81 -0.43 0.65
C GLU A 51 -6.30 0.48 1.76
N TYR A 52 -6.58 1.77 1.63
CA TYR A 52 -6.42 2.71 2.72
C TYR A 52 -7.81 2.93 3.35
N CYS A 53 -7.88 2.77 4.65
CA CYS A 53 -9.14 2.87 5.39
C CYS A 53 -9.08 4.03 6.41
N ASP A 54 -10.17 4.77 6.49
CA ASP A 54 -10.33 5.86 7.44
C ASP A 54 -11.77 5.77 7.96
N ASP A 55 -11.93 5.16 9.12
CA ASP A 55 -13.23 4.91 9.72
C ASP A 55 -13.20 5.12 11.25
N GLN A 56 -14.21 4.62 11.96
CA GLN A 56 -14.33 4.78 13.40
C GLN A 56 -13.18 4.13 14.18
N MET A 57 -12.52 3.16 13.57
CA MET A 57 -11.38 2.46 14.19
C MET A 57 -10.06 3.19 13.94
N GLY A 58 -10.09 4.29 13.20
CA GLY A 58 -8.93 5.09 12.88
C GLY A 58 -8.52 4.98 11.43
N LYS A 59 -7.26 5.31 11.16
CA LYS A 59 -6.68 5.26 9.82
C LYS A 59 -5.71 4.09 9.74
N TYR A 60 -5.84 3.27 8.69
CA TYR A 60 -5.00 2.08 8.54
C TYR A 60 -4.90 1.65 7.08
N ILE A 61 -3.88 0.83 6.81
CA ILE A 61 -3.60 0.29 5.48
C ILE A 61 -3.72 -1.23 5.55
N LEU A 62 -4.44 -1.81 4.60
CA LEU A 62 -4.57 -3.25 4.44
C LEU A 62 -3.95 -3.67 3.12
N LEU A 63 -3.17 -4.76 3.12
CA LEU A 63 -2.70 -5.41 1.91
C LEU A 63 -3.23 -6.84 1.90
N TYR A 64 -3.62 -7.32 0.74
CA TYR A 64 -4.26 -8.63 0.58
C TYR A 64 -3.30 -9.61 -0.07
N TYR A 65 -2.65 -10.44 0.74
CA TYR A 65 -1.68 -11.43 0.25
C TYR A 65 -2.28 -12.34 -0.82
N GLY A 66 -3.51 -12.82 -0.62
CA GLY A 66 -4.18 -13.70 -1.58
C GLY A 66 -4.32 -13.07 -2.95
N SER A 67 -4.57 -11.75 -3.00
CA SER A 67 -4.63 -11.01 -4.26
C SER A 67 -3.28 -10.97 -4.96
N PHE A 68 -2.20 -10.69 -4.20
CA PHE A 68 -0.84 -10.73 -4.74
C PHE A 68 -0.49 -12.12 -5.27
N ALA A 69 -0.81 -13.16 -4.50
CA ALA A 69 -0.52 -14.54 -4.88
C ALA A 69 -1.27 -14.95 -6.15
N ALA A 70 -2.52 -14.52 -6.29
CA ALA A 70 -3.31 -14.81 -7.48
C ALA A 70 -2.71 -14.16 -8.73
N LEU A 71 -2.31 -12.90 -8.64
CA LEU A 71 -1.64 -12.20 -9.75
C LEU A 71 -0.26 -12.80 -10.03
N ALA A 72 0.48 -13.14 -8.99
CA ALA A 72 1.80 -13.75 -9.14
C ALA A 72 1.73 -15.07 -9.91
N ALA A 73 0.72 -15.89 -9.61
CA ALA A 73 0.51 -17.14 -10.32
C ALA A 73 0.13 -16.92 -11.78
N LYS A 74 -0.73 -15.93 -12.03
CA LYS A 74 -1.21 -15.59 -13.37
C LYS A 74 -0.10 -15.01 -14.25
N GLU A 75 0.73 -14.13 -13.68
CA GLU A 75 1.77 -13.40 -14.41
C GLU A 75 3.17 -14.00 -14.24
N GLU A 76 3.28 -15.09 -13.51
CA GLU A 76 4.55 -15.79 -13.26
C GLU A 76 5.62 -14.88 -12.64
N TRP A 77 5.28 -14.21 -11.54
CA TRP A 77 6.18 -13.27 -10.87
C TRP A 77 7.44 -13.95 -10.34
N THR A 78 8.56 -13.25 -10.51
CA THR A 78 9.81 -13.55 -9.82
C THR A 78 9.77 -12.93 -8.42
N GLU A 79 10.78 -13.21 -7.58
CA GLU A 79 10.88 -12.55 -6.28
C GLU A 79 11.01 -11.03 -6.43
N ALA A 80 11.73 -10.59 -7.46
CA ALA A 80 11.87 -9.16 -7.76
C ALA A 80 10.52 -8.53 -8.10
N ASP A 81 9.67 -9.23 -8.83
CA ASP A 81 8.33 -8.76 -9.16
C ASP A 81 7.46 -8.62 -7.91
N TRP A 82 7.53 -9.61 -7.00
CA TRP A 82 6.83 -9.57 -5.73
C TRP A 82 7.25 -8.34 -4.92
N GLU A 83 8.54 -8.12 -4.82
CA GLU A 83 9.09 -7.00 -4.06
C GLU A 83 8.62 -5.66 -4.64
N GLU A 84 8.70 -5.52 -5.96
CA GLU A 84 8.27 -4.31 -6.65
C GLU A 84 6.78 -4.03 -6.47
N GLU A 85 5.95 -5.06 -6.60
CA GLU A 85 4.51 -4.90 -6.48
C GLU A 85 4.06 -4.63 -5.04
N LEU A 86 4.66 -5.28 -4.06
CA LEU A 86 4.38 -5.00 -2.65
C LEU A 86 4.77 -3.56 -2.30
N TYR A 87 5.94 -3.12 -2.76
CA TYR A 87 6.42 -1.76 -2.51
C TYR A 87 5.50 -0.73 -3.16
N ALA A 88 5.17 -0.94 -4.43
CA ALA A 88 4.30 -0.02 -5.17
C ALA A 88 2.92 0.11 -4.53
N THR A 89 2.36 -1.00 -4.07
CA THR A 89 1.05 -0.99 -3.41
C THR A 89 1.10 -0.25 -2.08
N LEU A 90 2.11 -0.54 -1.26
CA LEU A 90 2.28 0.14 0.02
C LEU A 90 2.46 1.65 -0.17
N ALA A 91 3.30 2.04 -1.13
CA ALA A 91 3.54 3.44 -1.46
C ALA A 91 2.25 4.14 -1.91
N HIS A 92 1.45 3.45 -2.73
CA HIS A 92 0.17 3.97 -3.21
C HIS A 92 -0.80 4.23 -2.04
N GLU A 93 -0.89 3.31 -1.08
CA GLU A 93 -1.78 3.50 0.06
C GLU A 93 -1.27 4.58 1.01
N PHE A 94 0.04 4.72 1.18
CA PHE A 94 0.60 5.86 1.91
C PHE A 94 0.26 7.19 1.23
N THR A 95 0.24 7.22 -0.09
CA THR A 95 -0.16 8.41 -0.84
C THR A 95 -1.57 8.85 -0.44
N HIS A 96 -2.50 7.91 -0.39
CA HIS A 96 -3.87 8.20 0.04
C HIS A 96 -3.91 8.73 1.48
N HIS A 97 -3.12 8.14 2.36
CA HIS A 97 -3.05 8.58 3.75
C HIS A 97 -2.55 10.02 3.87
N ILE A 98 -1.46 10.33 3.19
CA ILE A 98 -0.85 11.66 3.24
C ILE A 98 -1.75 12.71 2.60
N GLU A 99 -2.37 12.39 1.47
CA GLU A 99 -3.33 13.29 0.83
C GLU A 99 -4.55 13.53 1.72
N GLY A 100 -5.02 12.50 2.41
CA GLY A 100 -6.11 12.62 3.37
C GLY A 100 -5.76 13.52 4.53
N LEU A 101 -4.56 13.39 5.10
CA LEU A 101 -4.09 14.26 6.17
C LEU A 101 -3.95 15.70 5.69
N ALA A 102 -3.43 15.91 4.48
CA ALA A 102 -3.29 17.24 3.89
C ALA A 102 -4.65 17.92 3.78
N GLY A 103 -5.65 17.20 3.30
CA GLY A 103 -7.01 17.70 3.17
C GLY A 103 -7.64 18.06 4.52
N GLU A 104 -7.50 17.18 5.52
CA GLU A 104 -8.05 17.40 6.86
C GLU A 104 -7.41 18.57 7.60
N ARG A 105 -6.11 18.75 7.41
CA ARG A 105 -5.34 19.78 8.13
C ARG A 105 -5.25 21.10 7.39
N GLY A 106 -5.78 21.18 6.18
CA GLY A 106 -5.72 22.38 5.37
C GLY A 106 -4.29 22.79 5.06
N LEU A 107 -3.44 21.82 4.74
CA LEU A 107 -2.03 22.06 4.45
C LEU A 107 -1.86 22.94 3.20
N ASP A 108 -0.78 23.72 3.18
CA ASP A 108 -0.53 24.74 2.15
C ASP A 108 0.32 24.22 0.98
N LEU A 109 0.73 25.13 0.10
CA LEU A 109 1.53 24.81 -1.09
C LEU A 109 2.86 24.12 -0.78
N LYS A 110 3.42 24.32 0.41
CA LYS A 110 4.65 23.63 0.81
C LYS A 110 4.44 22.14 0.92
N ASP A 111 3.27 21.78 1.42
CA ASP A 111 2.92 20.37 1.60
C ASP A 111 2.65 19.70 0.27
N GLU A 112 2.10 20.42 -0.70
CA GLU A 112 1.97 19.93 -2.06
C GLU A 112 3.34 19.67 -2.68
N ALA A 113 4.30 20.58 -2.47
CA ALA A 113 5.66 20.39 -2.94
C ALA A 113 6.33 19.18 -2.29
N PHE A 114 6.06 18.96 -1.00
CA PHE A 114 6.54 17.76 -0.29
C PHE A 114 5.96 16.48 -0.90
N LEU A 115 4.66 16.46 -1.17
CA LEU A 115 4.00 15.30 -1.80
C LEU A 115 4.57 15.03 -3.19
N GLU A 116 4.79 16.06 -3.99
CA GLU A 116 5.40 15.91 -5.32
C GLU A 116 6.80 15.33 -5.23
N SER A 117 7.61 15.83 -4.29
CA SER A 117 8.96 15.34 -4.05
C SER A 117 8.95 13.88 -3.64
N TRP A 118 8.00 13.50 -2.79
CA TRP A 118 7.86 12.11 -2.37
C TRP A 118 7.47 11.19 -3.53
N HIS A 119 6.55 11.63 -4.38
CA HIS A 119 6.17 10.87 -5.58
C HIS A 119 7.37 10.65 -6.51
N GLU A 120 8.22 11.66 -6.67
CA GLU A 120 9.43 11.54 -7.47
C GLU A 120 10.41 10.52 -6.89
N GLU A 121 10.53 10.46 -5.57
CA GLU A 121 11.40 9.50 -4.89
C GLU A 121 10.90 8.06 -5.03
N LEU A 122 9.59 7.87 -5.08
CA LEU A 122 8.98 6.55 -5.20
C LEU A 122 8.90 6.05 -6.63
N ASP A 123 8.94 6.94 -7.59
CA ASP A 123 8.85 6.63 -9.02
C ASP A 123 10.25 6.42 -9.58
N PRO A 124 10.65 5.16 -9.86
CA PRO A 124 12.01 4.86 -10.30
C PRO A 124 12.33 5.38 -11.70
#